data_e0187743bcf94bb93512391a1a5766b7
#
_entry.id   e0187743bcf94bb93512391a1a5766b7
#
_cell.length_a   1.000
_cell.length_b   1.000
_cell.length_c   1.000
_cell.angle_alpha   90.00
_cell.angle_beta   90.00
_cell.angle_gamma   90.00
#
_symmetry.space_group_name_H-M   'P 1'
#
loop_
_entity.id
_entity.type
_entity.pdbx_description
1 polymer ?
#
loop_
_entity_poly.entity_id
_entity_poly.type
_entity_poly.pdbx_seq_one_letter_code
_entity_poly.pdbx_strand_id
1 'polypeptide(L)'
;MYPPVLNQASAASEHLSARAFLSGIGAKLSSLNLFEPIAKHVKIQQKTVKDSPTEKLYDGFINLLCGASGTVEVNKLVRSDPGLQRAFGRGRCAEQSVIQETLDTSDAENVSQMEQAMDEIYQQHSQGYRHDYEQQLQILDVDMSGQPCGPKAAFATKGYFAGKRNRKGRQLGRVLASRYDEVVCDRTFAGTVQLTQALQPLLQASEQTLGLNQSLAKRRQTLVRVDSGGGSRADINWMLSRGYRVLTKNYSPQRARKFADSVTQWFDDPTQPGRQVGVVTTANCDDYAQPMLRIAVRCRKNNGQWAIGMLVTNLKPDEVAALMAVELDLKTNLAGLWLAYVHCYDQRGGGVETSFKQDNQALGIKKRNKKRFEAQQMLTQLNALAHNVLVWAKRWLTTETPALKQIGFLRLMRDVFTTTGRLLFDATGQLIEIRLNEADTLVRPWLHGLSKLLEPEHVAVNLAQT
;
A
#
# COMPACT_ATOMS: atom_id res chain seq x y z
N MET A 1 49.61 -22.75 -26.93
CA MET A 1 48.53 -23.59 -26.45
C MET A 1 48.36 -23.28 -24.96
N TYR A 2 47.42 -22.44 -24.57
CA TYR A 2 47.11 -22.16 -23.16
C TYR A 2 46.27 -23.30 -22.62
N PRO A 3 46.49 -23.79 -21.39
CA PRO A 3 45.67 -24.81 -20.81
C PRO A 3 44.26 -24.26 -20.55
N PRO A 4 43.21 -25.10 -20.66
CA PRO A 4 41.85 -24.66 -20.36
C PRO A 4 41.77 -24.23 -18.89
N VAL A 5 41.22 -23.04 -18.68
CA VAL A 5 40.83 -22.59 -17.34
C VAL A 5 39.78 -23.56 -16.83
N LEU A 6 40.17 -24.45 -15.95
CA LEU A 6 39.25 -25.27 -15.17
C LEU A 6 38.34 -24.31 -14.43
N ASN A 7 37.05 -24.30 -14.76
CA ASN A 7 36.00 -23.73 -13.93
C ASN A 7 36.11 -24.40 -12.59
N GLN A 8 36.73 -23.71 -11.63
CA GLN A 8 36.65 -24.09 -10.22
C GLN A 8 35.17 -24.00 -9.83
N ALA A 9 34.55 -25.14 -9.61
CA ALA A 9 33.25 -25.21 -8.96
C ALA A 9 33.35 -24.36 -7.68
N SER A 10 32.57 -23.32 -7.58
CA SER A 10 32.54 -22.44 -6.40
C SER A 10 32.26 -23.32 -5.20
N ALA A 11 33.15 -23.33 -4.21
CA ALA A 11 32.89 -24.04 -2.95
C ALA A 11 31.67 -23.41 -2.25
N ALA A 12 30.94 -24.22 -1.49
CA ALA A 12 29.88 -23.72 -0.62
C ALA A 12 30.41 -22.56 0.25
N SER A 13 29.61 -21.51 0.40
CA SER A 13 30.06 -20.28 1.07
C SER A 13 29.13 -19.91 2.23
N GLU A 14 29.73 -19.44 3.32
CA GLU A 14 29.03 -18.92 4.47
C GLU A 14 29.23 -17.41 4.60
N HIS A 15 28.16 -16.67 4.85
CA HIS A 15 28.17 -15.22 5.01
C HIS A 15 27.45 -14.82 6.29
N LEU A 16 28.08 -13.98 7.09
CA LEU A 16 27.41 -13.27 8.18
C LEU A 16 26.55 -12.16 7.58
N SER A 17 25.29 -12.08 8.02
CA SER A 17 24.36 -11.03 7.63
C SER A 17 23.76 -10.33 8.85
N ALA A 18 23.71 -9.01 8.80
CA ALA A 18 23.00 -8.20 9.79
C ALA A 18 21.46 -8.24 9.57
N ARG A 19 21.01 -8.95 8.52
CA ARG A 19 19.60 -9.07 8.10
C ARG A 19 19.28 -10.48 7.60
N ALA A 20 19.74 -11.48 8.35
CA ALA A 20 19.56 -12.87 7.96
C ALA A 20 18.09 -13.26 7.82
N PHE A 21 17.20 -12.70 8.66
CA PHE A 21 15.76 -12.92 8.53
C PHE A 21 15.21 -12.33 7.21
N LEU A 22 15.57 -11.07 6.90
CA LEU A 22 15.17 -10.43 5.64
C LEU A 22 15.74 -11.16 4.42
N SER A 23 16.91 -11.80 4.56
CA SER A 23 17.49 -12.63 3.49
C SER A 23 16.58 -13.81 3.12
N GLY A 24 15.85 -14.38 4.10
CA GLY A 24 14.84 -15.40 3.80
C GLY A 24 13.67 -14.86 2.97
N ILE A 25 13.22 -13.63 3.27
CA ILE A 25 12.22 -12.96 2.40
C ILE A 25 12.83 -12.71 1.01
N GLY A 26 14.09 -12.30 0.93
CA GLY A 26 14.81 -12.11 -0.33
C GLY A 26 14.86 -13.38 -1.19
N ALA A 27 15.18 -14.53 -0.58
CA ALA A 27 15.16 -15.82 -1.27
C ALA A 27 13.77 -16.16 -1.82
N LYS A 28 12.70 -15.90 -1.04
CA LYS A 28 11.32 -16.08 -1.51
C LYS A 28 10.99 -15.16 -2.68
N LEU A 29 11.35 -13.88 -2.61
CA LEU A 29 11.10 -12.92 -3.71
C LEU A 29 11.89 -13.30 -4.99
N SER A 30 13.12 -13.83 -4.83
CA SER A 30 13.91 -14.36 -5.95
C SER A 30 13.25 -15.58 -6.58
N SER A 31 12.74 -16.53 -5.79
CA SER A 31 12.05 -17.72 -6.31
C SER A 31 10.75 -17.37 -7.05
N LEU A 32 10.10 -16.28 -6.64
CA LEU A 32 8.90 -15.75 -7.32
C LEU A 32 9.23 -14.94 -8.58
N ASN A 33 10.50 -14.69 -8.89
CA ASN A 33 10.93 -13.79 -9.96
C ASN A 33 10.25 -12.41 -9.90
N LEU A 34 10.03 -11.89 -8.67
CA LEU A 34 9.19 -10.71 -8.42
C LEU A 34 9.59 -9.49 -9.26
N PHE A 35 10.87 -9.31 -9.56
CA PHE A 35 11.39 -8.14 -10.26
C PHE A 35 11.50 -8.33 -11.78
N GLU A 36 11.13 -9.51 -12.29
CA GLU A 36 11.19 -9.84 -13.72
C GLU A 36 10.30 -8.91 -14.57
N PRO A 37 9.04 -8.57 -14.19
CA PRO A 37 8.24 -7.64 -14.98
C PRO A 37 8.89 -6.25 -15.12
N ILE A 38 9.58 -5.77 -14.08
CA ILE A 38 10.33 -4.50 -14.16
C ILE A 38 11.49 -4.62 -15.14
N ALA A 39 12.23 -5.74 -15.13
CA ALA A 39 13.31 -6.01 -16.08
C ALA A 39 12.80 -6.11 -17.52
N LYS A 40 11.63 -6.67 -17.70
CA LYS A 40 10.95 -6.86 -18.99
C LYS A 40 10.48 -5.52 -19.60
N HIS A 41 9.82 -4.69 -18.80
CA HIS A 41 9.13 -3.50 -19.29
C HIS A 41 9.96 -2.22 -19.21
N VAL A 42 10.72 -2.00 -18.13
CA VAL A 42 11.38 -0.72 -17.87
C VAL A 42 12.71 -0.60 -18.63
N LYS A 43 12.80 0.34 -19.58
CA LYS A 43 13.94 0.51 -20.48
C LYS A 43 14.55 1.91 -20.34
N ILE A 44 15.26 2.15 -19.24
CA ILE A 44 15.94 3.42 -18.99
C ILE A 44 17.20 3.49 -19.84
N GLN A 45 17.32 4.53 -20.68
CA GLN A 45 18.48 4.78 -21.51
C GLN A 45 19.60 5.40 -20.68
N GLN A 46 20.58 4.61 -20.33
CA GLN A 46 21.72 5.02 -19.52
C GLN A 46 22.98 4.27 -19.95
N LYS A 47 24.15 4.93 -19.91
CA LYS A 47 25.41 4.22 -20.07
C LYS A 47 25.54 3.15 -18.99
N THR A 48 25.57 1.89 -19.40
CA THR A 48 25.71 0.75 -18.51
C THR A 48 27.16 0.28 -18.56
N VAL A 49 27.84 0.37 -17.41
CA VAL A 49 29.22 -0.10 -17.32
C VAL A 49 29.31 -1.37 -16.50
N LYS A 50 28.60 -1.42 -15.38
CA LYS A 50 28.71 -2.54 -14.41
C LYS A 50 27.36 -3.17 -14.06
N ASP A 51 26.36 -2.35 -13.78
CA ASP A 51 25.02 -2.78 -13.37
C ASP A 51 23.99 -2.19 -14.34
N SER A 52 23.02 -2.98 -14.75
CA SER A 52 21.91 -2.50 -15.58
C SER A 52 21.02 -1.51 -14.80
N PRO A 53 20.26 -0.64 -15.47
CA PRO A 53 19.31 0.23 -14.81
C PRO A 53 18.32 -0.53 -13.91
N THR A 54 17.84 -1.68 -14.35
CA THR A 54 16.92 -2.53 -13.58
C THR A 54 17.57 -3.08 -12.31
N GLU A 55 18.81 -3.54 -12.38
CA GLU A 55 19.56 -3.99 -11.21
C GLU A 55 19.75 -2.87 -10.18
N LYS A 56 20.00 -1.64 -10.63
CA LYS A 56 20.11 -0.46 -9.76
C LYS A 56 18.78 -0.12 -9.09
N LEU A 57 17.67 -0.24 -9.82
CA LEU A 57 16.32 -0.08 -9.24
C LEU A 57 16.04 -1.17 -8.21
N TYR A 58 16.47 -2.41 -8.47
CA TYR A 58 16.33 -3.52 -7.53
C TYR A 58 17.15 -3.29 -6.25
N ASP A 59 18.39 -2.83 -6.35
CA ASP A 59 19.20 -2.46 -5.20
C ASP A 59 18.53 -1.33 -4.38
N GLY A 60 17.92 -0.35 -5.06
CA GLY A 60 17.08 0.67 -4.44
C GLY A 60 15.87 0.09 -3.70
N PHE A 61 15.21 -0.89 -4.28
CA PHE A 61 14.08 -1.61 -3.67
C PHE A 61 14.52 -2.42 -2.42
N ILE A 62 15.62 -3.17 -2.50
CA ILE A 62 16.18 -3.88 -1.33
C ILE A 62 16.48 -2.89 -0.19
N ASN A 63 17.05 -1.72 -0.52
CA ASN A 63 17.31 -0.67 0.45
C ASN A 63 16.02 -0.15 1.14
N LEU A 64 14.88 -0.12 0.43
CA LEU A 64 13.57 0.18 1.02
C LEU A 64 13.19 -0.87 2.07
N LEU A 65 13.30 -2.14 1.74
CA LEU A 65 12.99 -3.26 2.65
C LEU A 65 13.94 -3.32 3.85
N CYS A 66 15.16 -2.82 3.72
CA CYS A 66 16.08 -2.65 4.84
C CYS A 66 15.71 -1.51 5.81
N GLY A 67 14.63 -0.77 5.56
CA GLY A 67 14.18 0.35 6.40
C GLY A 67 15.01 1.62 6.24
N ALA A 68 15.80 1.75 5.16
CA ALA A 68 16.58 2.94 4.88
C ALA A 68 15.70 4.20 4.81
N SER A 69 16.19 5.33 5.30
CA SER A 69 15.53 6.64 5.19
C SER A 69 15.93 7.41 3.93
N GLY A 70 16.97 6.99 3.23
CA GLY A 70 17.47 7.61 2.01
C GLY A 70 18.31 6.68 1.16
N THR A 71 18.59 7.08 -0.10
CA THR A 71 19.38 6.27 -1.03
C THR A 71 20.82 6.09 -0.54
N VAL A 72 21.36 7.07 0.20
CA VAL A 72 22.74 7.03 0.74
C VAL A 72 22.98 5.82 1.66
N GLU A 73 21.94 5.34 2.31
CA GLU A 73 22.04 4.21 3.25
C GLU A 73 22.24 2.87 2.55
N VAL A 74 22.06 2.77 1.23
CA VAL A 74 22.35 1.54 0.46
C VAL A 74 23.80 1.09 0.67
N ASN A 75 24.73 2.05 0.77
CA ASN A 75 26.14 1.75 0.99
C ASN A 75 26.42 1.09 2.35
N LYS A 76 25.56 1.34 3.35
CA LYS A 76 25.69 0.80 4.71
C LYS A 76 24.83 -0.46 4.93
N LEU A 77 23.66 -0.53 4.31
CA LEU A 77 22.65 -1.53 4.64
C LEU A 77 22.63 -2.70 3.66
N VAL A 78 22.97 -2.45 2.41
CA VAL A 78 22.91 -3.47 1.35
C VAL A 78 24.32 -3.82 0.86
N ARG A 79 25.14 -2.83 0.46
CA ARG A 79 26.47 -3.09 -0.09
C ARG A 79 27.45 -3.72 0.91
N SER A 80 27.30 -3.45 2.19
CA SER A 80 28.11 -4.04 3.26
C SER A 80 27.70 -5.45 3.67
N ASP A 81 26.60 -5.99 3.11
CA ASP A 81 26.04 -7.30 3.43
C ASP A 81 25.95 -8.20 2.18
N PRO A 82 27.05 -8.88 1.81
CA PRO A 82 27.08 -9.76 0.64
C PRO A 82 26.09 -10.94 0.72
N GLY A 83 25.85 -11.44 1.94
CA GLY A 83 24.87 -12.51 2.15
C GLY A 83 23.46 -12.07 1.81
N LEU A 84 23.05 -10.90 2.29
CA LEU A 84 21.77 -10.29 1.92
C LEU A 84 21.66 -10.10 0.39
N GLN A 85 22.68 -9.55 -0.25
CA GLN A 85 22.68 -9.34 -1.70
C GLN A 85 22.43 -10.66 -2.45
N ARG A 86 23.18 -11.72 -2.09
CA ARG A 86 23.04 -13.04 -2.73
C ARG A 86 21.65 -13.65 -2.51
N ALA A 87 21.08 -13.51 -1.30
CA ALA A 87 19.74 -14.01 -1.01
C ALA A 87 18.65 -13.33 -1.87
N PHE A 88 18.88 -12.08 -2.30
CA PHE A 88 18.06 -11.37 -3.27
C PHE A 88 18.47 -11.62 -4.73
N GLY A 89 19.34 -12.60 -5.01
CA GLY A 89 19.81 -12.93 -6.36
C GLY A 89 20.79 -11.89 -6.93
N ARG A 90 21.40 -11.03 -6.08
CA ARG A 90 22.37 -10.02 -6.51
C ARG A 90 23.80 -10.48 -6.27
N GLY A 91 24.63 -10.50 -7.30
CA GLY A 91 26.07 -10.76 -7.13
C GLY A 91 26.83 -9.60 -6.47
N ARG A 92 26.30 -8.38 -6.59
CA ARG A 92 26.79 -7.15 -5.98
C ARG A 92 25.70 -6.09 -5.95
N CYS A 93 25.89 -5.05 -5.12
CA CYS A 93 24.99 -3.90 -5.04
C CYS A 93 25.65 -2.64 -5.63
N ALA A 94 24.89 -1.88 -6.42
CA ALA A 94 25.32 -0.62 -7.00
C ALA A 94 25.51 0.48 -5.92
N GLU A 95 26.30 1.50 -6.25
CA GLU A 95 26.48 2.66 -5.37
C GLU A 95 25.27 3.58 -5.37
N GLN A 96 25.07 4.28 -4.27
CA GLN A 96 23.96 5.21 -4.10
C GLN A 96 23.88 6.28 -5.19
N SER A 97 25.03 6.76 -5.67
CA SER A 97 25.11 7.78 -6.73
C SER A 97 24.54 7.28 -8.05
N VAL A 98 24.87 6.06 -8.45
CA VAL A 98 24.38 5.48 -9.72
C VAL A 98 22.91 5.03 -9.62
N ILE A 99 22.44 4.61 -8.44
CA ILE A 99 20.99 4.37 -8.21
C ILE A 99 20.22 5.71 -8.34
N GLN A 100 20.74 6.77 -7.74
CA GLN A 100 20.14 8.10 -7.85
C GLN A 100 20.15 8.59 -9.30
N GLU A 101 21.24 8.42 -10.02
CA GLU A 101 21.35 8.77 -11.43
C GLU A 101 20.32 8.02 -12.29
N THR A 102 20.11 6.73 -12.03
CA THR A 102 19.10 5.92 -12.74
C THR A 102 17.68 6.49 -12.53
N LEU A 103 17.34 6.88 -11.31
CA LEU A 103 16.06 7.54 -11.04
C LEU A 103 15.98 8.91 -11.72
N ASP A 104 17.07 9.69 -11.71
CA ASP A 104 17.09 11.03 -12.29
C ASP A 104 17.13 11.00 -13.83
N THR A 105 17.56 9.91 -14.46
CA THR A 105 17.55 9.72 -15.91
C THR A 105 16.18 9.27 -16.42
N SER A 106 15.34 8.69 -15.56
CA SER A 106 14.00 8.23 -15.95
C SER A 106 13.14 9.37 -16.49
N ASP A 107 12.33 9.07 -17.50
CA ASP A 107 11.38 9.97 -18.14
C ASP A 107 9.92 9.48 -17.98
N ALA A 108 8.98 10.16 -18.65
CA ALA A 108 7.55 9.82 -18.57
C ALA A 108 7.23 8.45 -19.17
N GLU A 109 7.96 8.01 -20.20
CA GLU A 109 7.81 6.68 -20.79
C GLU A 109 8.25 5.60 -19.79
N ASN A 110 9.37 5.81 -19.12
CA ASN A 110 9.85 4.87 -18.08
C ASN A 110 8.87 4.78 -16.90
N VAL A 111 8.20 5.86 -16.55
CA VAL A 111 7.14 5.83 -15.53
C VAL A 111 5.96 4.98 -16.00
N SER A 112 5.51 5.14 -17.26
CA SER A 112 4.44 4.31 -17.82
C SER A 112 4.83 2.82 -17.91
N GLN A 113 6.08 2.52 -18.31
CA GLN A 113 6.64 1.17 -18.32
C GLN A 113 6.68 0.57 -16.91
N MET A 114 7.01 1.38 -15.88
CA MET A 114 6.99 0.95 -14.49
C MET A 114 5.56 0.68 -14.01
N GLU A 115 4.57 1.53 -14.36
CA GLU A 115 3.16 1.28 -14.05
C GLU A 115 2.69 -0.05 -14.65
N GLN A 116 3.05 -0.35 -15.91
CA GLN A 116 2.74 -1.63 -16.55
C GLN A 116 3.38 -2.82 -15.82
N ALA A 117 4.64 -2.69 -15.41
CA ALA A 117 5.33 -3.73 -14.63
C ALA A 117 4.65 -3.96 -13.27
N MET A 118 4.23 -2.88 -12.60
CA MET A 118 3.51 -2.95 -11.33
C MET A 118 2.15 -3.63 -11.47
N ASP A 119 1.41 -3.37 -12.56
CA ASP A 119 0.16 -4.06 -12.87
C ASP A 119 0.39 -5.58 -13.01
N GLU A 120 1.42 -5.99 -13.76
CA GLU A 120 1.77 -7.40 -13.94
C GLU A 120 2.15 -8.06 -12.61
N ILE A 121 2.98 -7.43 -11.78
CA ILE A 121 3.35 -7.91 -10.44
C ILE A 121 2.12 -8.05 -9.54
N TYR A 122 1.25 -7.04 -9.54
CA TYR A 122 0.03 -7.06 -8.72
C TYR A 122 -0.90 -8.21 -9.15
N GLN A 123 -1.10 -8.39 -10.45
CA GLN A 123 -1.94 -9.46 -10.99
C GLN A 123 -1.39 -10.86 -10.66
N GLN A 124 -0.07 -11.04 -10.66
CA GLN A 124 0.56 -12.32 -10.35
C GLN A 124 0.50 -12.67 -8.85
N HIS A 125 0.66 -11.69 -7.95
CA HIS A 125 0.97 -11.97 -6.54
C HIS A 125 -0.09 -11.50 -5.54
N SER A 126 -0.98 -10.56 -5.90
CA SER A 126 -1.92 -9.99 -4.95
C SER A 126 -3.16 -10.87 -4.71
N GLN A 127 -3.73 -10.75 -3.52
CA GLN A 127 -5.06 -11.28 -3.24
C GLN A 127 -6.16 -10.35 -3.78
N GLY A 128 -5.89 -9.05 -3.86
CA GLY A 128 -6.83 -8.07 -4.41
C GLY A 128 -7.22 -8.35 -5.84
N TYR A 129 -6.27 -8.81 -6.70
CA TYR A 129 -6.59 -9.24 -8.05
C TYR A 129 -7.40 -10.54 -8.12
N ARG A 130 -7.13 -11.46 -7.16
CA ARG A 130 -7.83 -12.77 -7.06
C ARG A 130 -9.10 -12.68 -6.21
N HIS A 131 -9.62 -11.46 -5.97
CA HIS A 131 -10.83 -11.25 -5.19
C HIS A 131 -12.03 -12.01 -5.78
N ASP A 132 -12.78 -12.68 -4.91
CA ASP A 132 -14.01 -13.38 -5.29
C ASP A 132 -15.21 -12.40 -5.29
N TYR A 133 -15.51 -11.86 -6.47
CA TYR A 133 -16.60 -10.92 -6.69
C TYR A 133 -18.00 -11.57 -6.62
N GLU A 134 -18.09 -12.91 -6.61
CA GLU A 134 -19.37 -13.60 -6.48
C GLU A 134 -19.80 -13.70 -5.01
N GLN A 135 -18.82 -13.82 -4.13
CA GLN A 135 -19.09 -14.01 -2.70
C GLN A 135 -19.19 -12.69 -1.92
N GLN A 136 -18.47 -11.65 -2.34
CA GLN A 136 -18.39 -10.43 -1.53
C GLN A 136 -17.98 -9.19 -2.35
N LEU A 137 -18.31 -8.01 -1.83
CA LEU A 137 -17.86 -6.75 -2.42
C LEU A 137 -16.34 -6.56 -2.22
N GLN A 138 -15.64 -6.18 -3.29
CA GLN A 138 -14.31 -5.60 -3.21
C GLN A 138 -14.42 -4.18 -2.62
N ILE A 139 -13.49 -3.80 -1.75
CA ILE A 139 -13.47 -2.47 -1.15
C ILE A 139 -12.20 -1.74 -1.58
N LEU A 140 -12.38 -0.59 -2.23
CA LEU A 140 -11.31 0.31 -2.64
C LEU A 140 -11.42 1.62 -1.85
N ASP A 141 -10.43 1.88 -1.00
CA ASP A 141 -10.30 3.17 -0.32
C ASP A 141 -9.40 4.09 -1.13
N VAL A 142 -9.88 5.30 -1.41
CA VAL A 142 -9.13 6.31 -2.14
C VAL A 142 -8.86 7.50 -1.24
N ASP A 143 -7.59 7.93 -1.20
CA ASP A 143 -7.18 9.08 -0.40
C ASP A 143 -5.90 9.72 -0.93
N MET A 144 -5.59 10.91 -0.44
CA MET A 144 -4.36 11.63 -0.76
C MET A 144 -3.57 11.99 0.49
N SER A 145 -2.25 11.92 0.39
CA SER A 145 -1.33 12.30 1.46
C SER A 145 -0.32 13.33 0.98
N GLY A 146 -0.25 14.47 1.68
CA GLY A 146 0.72 15.50 1.36
C GLY A 146 2.17 15.06 1.58
N GLN A 147 3.01 15.28 0.60
CA GLN A 147 4.45 15.02 0.63
C GLN A 147 5.22 16.34 0.63
N PRO A 148 5.62 16.87 1.81
CA PRO A 148 6.45 18.08 1.85
C PRO A 148 7.76 17.83 1.12
N CYS A 149 8.20 18.78 0.30
CA CYS A 149 9.46 18.68 -0.43
C CYS A 149 10.17 20.03 -0.53
N GLY A 150 11.41 20.01 -1.01
CA GLY A 150 12.20 21.21 -1.18
C GLY A 150 11.65 22.15 -2.26
N PRO A 151 11.93 23.46 -2.19
CA PRO A 151 11.37 24.45 -3.10
C PRO A 151 11.81 24.29 -4.56
N LYS A 152 12.93 23.60 -4.79
CA LYS A 152 13.49 23.30 -6.12
C LYS A 152 12.97 21.99 -6.74
N ALA A 153 12.08 21.26 -6.05
CA ALA A 153 11.51 20.05 -6.59
C ALA A 153 10.44 20.42 -7.65
N ALA A 154 10.46 19.73 -8.78
CA ALA A 154 9.48 19.96 -9.85
C ALA A 154 8.05 19.68 -9.32
N PHE A 155 7.08 20.51 -9.76
CA PHE A 155 5.69 20.47 -9.32
C PHE A 155 5.45 20.64 -7.81
N ALA A 156 6.46 21.10 -7.05
CA ALA A 156 6.29 21.50 -5.66
C ALA A 156 5.56 22.83 -5.59
N THR A 157 4.34 22.84 -5.09
CA THR A 157 3.53 24.06 -4.92
C THR A 157 3.36 24.42 -3.45
N LYS A 158 3.03 25.68 -3.18
CA LYS A 158 2.68 26.12 -1.82
C LYS A 158 1.32 25.54 -1.42
N GLY A 159 1.22 25.05 -0.18
CA GLY A 159 0.00 24.50 0.37
C GLY A 159 0.11 24.30 1.88
N TYR A 160 -0.79 23.47 2.42
CA TYR A 160 -0.75 23.05 3.81
C TYR A 160 -0.15 21.64 3.90
N PHE A 161 1.16 21.57 4.19
CA PHE A 161 1.87 20.32 4.27
C PHE A 161 2.52 20.13 5.64
N ALA A 162 2.33 18.96 6.25
CA ALA A 162 2.89 18.60 7.55
C ALA A 162 2.59 19.66 8.65
N GLY A 163 1.34 20.15 8.71
CA GLY A 163 0.88 21.08 9.71
C GLY A 163 1.31 22.54 9.49
N LYS A 164 2.00 22.85 8.36
CA LYS A 164 2.51 24.20 8.07
C LYS A 164 1.88 24.80 6.82
N ARG A 165 1.33 26.01 6.93
CA ARG A 165 0.86 26.81 5.79
C ARG A 165 2.03 27.27 4.92
N ASN A 166 1.78 27.48 3.63
CA ASN A 166 2.74 27.96 2.63
C ASN A 166 3.99 27.08 2.47
N ARG A 167 4.01 25.86 3.03
CA ARG A 167 5.06 24.88 2.78
C ARG A 167 4.91 24.34 1.38
N LYS A 168 6.03 24.10 0.68
CA LYS A 168 6.02 23.43 -0.61
C LYS A 168 5.91 21.92 -0.46
N GLY A 169 5.17 21.28 -1.37
CA GLY A 169 4.96 19.84 -1.39
C GLY A 169 4.34 19.37 -2.70
N ARG A 170 4.22 18.06 -2.80
CA ARG A 170 3.47 17.30 -3.80
C ARG A 170 2.37 16.50 -3.09
N GLN A 171 1.50 15.89 -3.85
CA GLN A 171 0.47 14.98 -3.31
C GLN A 171 0.76 13.55 -3.78
N LEU A 172 0.59 12.60 -2.87
CA LEU A 172 0.54 11.18 -3.17
C LEU A 172 -0.93 10.75 -3.12
N GLY A 173 -1.49 10.32 -4.24
CA GLY A 173 -2.79 9.67 -4.30
C GLY A 173 -2.63 8.16 -4.25
N ARG A 174 -3.50 7.49 -3.48
CA ARG A 174 -3.49 6.04 -3.27
C ARG A 174 -4.87 5.45 -3.46
N VAL A 175 -4.92 4.30 -4.11
CA VAL A 175 -6.04 3.36 -4.05
C VAL A 175 -5.58 2.10 -3.33
N LEU A 176 -6.25 1.77 -2.24
CA LEU A 176 -5.98 0.61 -1.40
C LEU A 176 -7.12 -0.41 -1.53
N ALA A 177 -6.80 -1.66 -1.82
CA ALA A 177 -7.71 -2.79 -1.66
C ALA A 177 -7.78 -3.15 -0.17
N SER A 178 -8.66 -2.45 0.57
CA SER A 178 -8.61 -2.38 2.03
C SER A 178 -8.84 -3.72 2.73
N ARG A 179 -9.57 -4.65 2.10
CA ARG A 179 -9.73 -6.02 2.62
C ARG A 179 -8.42 -6.78 2.72
N TYR A 180 -7.47 -6.43 1.88
CA TYR A 180 -6.18 -7.11 1.72
C TYR A 180 -5.00 -6.27 2.19
N ASP A 181 -5.22 -5.02 2.57
CA ASP A 181 -4.20 -4.02 2.86
C ASP A 181 -3.21 -3.79 1.69
N GLU A 182 -3.60 -4.11 0.45
CA GLU A 182 -2.74 -4.04 -0.73
C GLU A 182 -2.94 -2.72 -1.49
N VAL A 183 -1.84 -2.04 -1.80
CA VAL A 183 -1.83 -0.84 -2.65
C VAL A 183 -2.05 -1.27 -4.10
N VAL A 184 -3.18 -0.89 -4.67
CA VAL A 184 -3.53 -1.14 -6.07
C VAL A 184 -2.84 -0.12 -6.98
N CYS A 185 -2.87 1.15 -6.58
CA CYS A 185 -2.29 2.25 -7.34
C CYS A 185 -1.78 3.35 -6.40
N ASP A 186 -0.54 3.77 -6.61
CA ASP A 186 0.05 4.97 -6.02
C ASP A 186 0.51 5.91 -7.13
N ARG A 187 0.08 7.19 -7.10
CA ARG A 187 0.52 8.22 -8.05
C ARG A 187 0.91 9.50 -7.35
N THR A 188 2.00 10.11 -7.81
CA THR A 188 2.43 11.44 -7.38
C THR A 188 1.78 12.50 -8.25
N PHE A 189 1.25 13.55 -7.61
CA PHE A 189 0.63 14.70 -8.26
C PHE A 189 1.32 15.99 -7.84
N ALA A 190 1.11 17.08 -8.62
CA ALA A 190 1.50 18.42 -8.20
C ALA A 190 0.82 18.79 -6.87
N GLY A 191 1.45 19.62 -6.06
CA GLY A 191 0.97 19.91 -4.71
C GLY A 191 -0.36 20.67 -4.64
N THR A 192 -0.80 21.30 -5.75
CA THR A 192 -2.12 21.94 -5.87
C THR A 192 -3.26 21.00 -6.22
N VAL A 193 -2.95 19.79 -6.66
CA VAL A 193 -3.98 18.82 -7.06
C VAL A 193 -4.75 18.34 -5.83
N GLN A 194 -6.07 18.41 -5.91
CA GLN A 194 -7.00 17.94 -4.89
C GLN A 194 -7.57 16.57 -5.30
N LEU A 195 -8.20 15.86 -4.35
CA LEU A 195 -8.74 14.54 -4.62
C LEU A 195 -9.80 14.55 -5.74
N THR A 196 -10.60 15.60 -5.86
CA THR A 196 -11.55 15.78 -6.98
C THR A 196 -10.89 15.75 -8.36
N GLN A 197 -9.62 16.13 -8.45
CA GLN A 197 -8.85 16.10 -9.72
C GLN A 197 -8.10 14.77 -9.89
N ALA A 198 -7.74 14.11 -8.79
CA ALA A 198 -6.96 12.88 -8.76
C ALA A 198 -7.81 11.60 -8.81
N LEU A 199 -9.08 11.67 -8.38
CA LEU A 199 -9.94 10.50 -8.17
C LEU A 199 -10.13 9.67 -9.44
N GLN A 200 -10.50 10.30 -10.54
CA GLN A 200 -10.74 9.60 -11.81
C GLN A 200 -9.45 8.95 -12.34
N PRO A 201 -8.31 9.67 -12.47
CA PRO A 201 -7.04 9.05 -12.88
C PRO A 201 -6.60 7.88 -11.99
N LEU A 202 -6.81 7.97 -10.66
CA LEU A 202 -6.47 6.89 -9.73
C LEU A 202 -7.35 5.66 -9.92
N LEU A 203 -8.66 5.85 -10.04
CA LEU A 203 -9.60 4.75 -10.23
C LEU A 203 -9.44 4.11 -11.62
N GLN A 204 -9.19 4.88 -12.68
CA GLN A 204 -8.93 4.36 -14.01
C GLN A 204 -7.67 3.48 -14.05
N ALA A 205 -6.59 3.92 -13.38
CA ALA A 205 -5.40 3.09 -13.23
C ALA A 205 -5.71 1.80 -12.45
N SER A 206 -6.46 1.91 -11.34
CA SER A 206 -6.86 0.73 -10.55
C SER A 206 -7.78 -0.22 -11.32
N GLU A 207 -8.63 0.31 -12.21
CA GLU A 207 -9.43 -0.52 -13.12
C GLU A 207 -8.55 -1.38 -14.02
N GLN A 208 -7.46 -0.82 -14.53
CA GLN A 208 -6.48 -1.54 -15.34
C GLN A 208 -5.78 -2.64 -14.52
N THR A 209 -5.26 -2.28 -13.36
CA THR A 209 -4.55 -3.20 -12.46
C THR A 209 -5.43 -4.38 -12.04
N LEU A 210 -6.70 -4.13 -11.70
CA LEU A 210 -7.66 -5.12 -11.21
C LEU A 210 -8.47 -5.83 -12.31
N GLY A 211 -8.29 -5.45 -13.59
CA GLY A 211 -9.10 -5.96 -14.70
C GLY A 211 -10.58 -5.55 -14.61
N LEU A 212 -10.88 -4.42 -13.96
CA LEU A 212 -12.24 -3.88 -13.83
C LEU A 212 -12.67 -3.11 -15.08
N ASN A 213 -11.73 -2.59 -15.88
CA ASN A 213 -11.99 -1.85 -17.11
C ASN A 213 -12.80 -2.67 -18.13
N GLN A 214 -12.66 -3.99 -18.12
CA GLN A 214 -13.32 -4.92 -19.03
C GLN A 214 -14.58 -5.56 -18.44
N SER A 215 -14.93 -5.30 -17.17
CA SER A 215 -16.03 -5.99 -16.48
C SER A 215 -16.92 -5.07 -15.67
N LEU A 216 -18.08 -4.71 -16.25
CA LEU A 216 -19.11 -3.98 -15.50
C LEU A 216 -19.64 -4.79 -14.30
N ALA A 217 -19.69 -6.13 -14.40
CA ALA A 217 -20.12 -7.00 -13.30
C ALA A 217 -19.18 -6.85 -12.10
N LYS A 218 -17.86 -6.90 -12.28
CA LYS A 218 -16.89 -6.69 -11.21
C LYS A 218 -17.00 -5.27 -10.64
N ARG A 219 -17.17 -4.22 -11.46
CA ARG A 219 -17.35 -2.85 -10.94
C ARG A 219 -18.62 -2.73 -10.08
N ARG A 220 -19.72 -3.39 -10.44
CA ARG A 220 -20.93 -3.42 -9.61
C ARG A 220 -20.75 -4.13 -8.27
N GLN A 221 -19.76 -5.00 -8.18
CA GLN A 221 -19.31 -5.69 -6.96
C GLN A 221 -18.10 -5.00 -6.31
N THR A 222 -17.87 -3.71 -6.59
CA THR A 222 -16.81 -2.93 -6.01
C THR A 222 -17.37 -1.71 -5.30
N LEU A 223 -17.09 -1.59 -4.01
CA LEU A 223 -17.37 -0.42 -3.18
C LEU A 223 -16.16 0.51 -3.18
N VAL A 224 -16.36 1.74 -3.63
CA VAL A 224 -15.37 2.83 -3.53
C VAL A 224 -15.71 3.69 -2.32
N ARG A 225 -14.77 3.83 -1.37
CA ARG A 225 -14.89 4.73 -0.22
C ARG A 225 -13.90 5.88 -0.37
N VAL A 226 -14.42 7.10 -0.27
CA VAL A 226 -13.61 8.32 -0.33
C VAL A 226 -14.00 9.28 0.80
N ASP A 227 -13.10 10.20 1.15
CA ASP A 227 -13.45 11.27 2.07
C ASP A 227 -14.26 12.38 1.39
N SER A 228 -14.56 13.46 2.13
CA SER A 228 -15.28 14.60 1.58
C SER A 228 -14.56 15.29 0.42
N GLY A 229 -13.24 15.14 0.31
CA GLY A 229 -12.45 15.68 -0.79
C GLY A 229 -12.79 15.05 -2.15
N GLY A 230 -13.24 13.78 -2.18
CA GLY A 230 -13.72 13.08 -3.38
C GLY A 230 -15.25 12.95 -3.45
N GLY A 231 -15.98 13.63 -2.57
CA GLY A 231 -17.45 13.58 -2.46
C GLY A 231 -18.16 14.66 -3.26
N SER A 232 -17.56 15.23 -4.31
CA SER A 232 -18.25 16.16 -5.21
C SER A 232 -19.32 15.44 -6.01
N ARG A 233 -20.37 16.18 -6.41
CA ARG A 233 -21.43 15.60 -7.26
C ARG A 233 -20.89 15.03 -8.57
N ALA A 234 -19.93 15.68 -9.18
CA ALA A 234 -19.32 15.23 -10.42
C ALA A 234 -18.59 13.90 -10.23
N ASP A 235 -17.80 13.77 -9.15
CA ASP A 235 -17.07 12.54 -8.83
C ASP A 235 -18.01 11.39 -8.52
N ILE A 236 -19.06 11.64 -7.71
CA ILE A 236 -20.07 10.63 -7.39
C ILE A 236 -20.76 10.16 -8.67
N ASN A 237 -21.24 11.09 -9.51
CA ASN A 237 -21.91 10.74 -10.76
C ASN A 237 -20.99 9.98 -11.72
N TRP A 238 -19.72 10.32 -11.77
CA TRP A 238 -18.75 9.58 -12.57
C TRP A 238 -18.58 8.13 -12.05
N MET A 239 -18.40 7.95 -10.73
CA MET A 239 -18.32 6.60 -10.15
C MET A 239 -19.60 5.77 -10.40
N LEU A 240 -20.78 6.41 -10.27
CA LEU A 240 -22.07 5.77 -10.53
C LEU A 240 -22.21 5.37 -12.01
N SER A 241 -21.79 6.21 -12.95
CA SER A 241 -21.80 5.90 -14.39
C SER A 241 -20.87 4.73 -14.75
N ARG A 242 -19.81 4.53 -13.96
CA ARG A 242 -18.90 3.37 -14.07
C ARG A 242 -19.50 2.10 -13.47
N GLY A 243 -20.55 2.20 -12.67
CA GLY A 243 -21.25 1.07 -12.05
C GLY A 243 -20.80 0.76 -10.61
N TYR A 244 -20.00 1.60 -9.99
CA TYR A 244 -19.51 1.39 -8.62
C TYR A 244 -20.59 1.52 -7.54
N ARG A 245 -20.42 0.77 -6.45
CA ARG A 245 -20.97 1.16 -5.15
C ARG A 245 -20.10 2.27 -4.60
N VAL A 246 -20.72 3.30 -4.03
CA VAL A 246 -20.03 4.49 -3.50
C VAL A 246 -20.46 4.72 -2.06
N LEU A 247 -19.51 5.00 -1.18
CA LEU A 247 -19.75 5.46 0.18
C LEU A 247 -18.80 6.61 0.49
N THR A 248 -19.33 7.82 0.62
CA THR A 248 -18.53 9.03 0.79
C THR A 248 -19.18 10.03 1.74
N LYS A 249 -18.36 10.94 2.31
CA LYS A 249 -18.89 12.14 2.95
C LYS A 249 -19.30 13.18 1.90
N ASN A 250 -20.38 13.87 2.16
CA ASN A 250 -20.80 15.01 1.34
C ASN A 250 -19.75 16.13 1.41
N TYR A 251 -19.41 16.68 0.27
CA TYR A 251 -18.39 17.74 0.13
C TYR A 251 -18.75 19.03 0.90
N SER A 252 -20.05 19.38 0.99
CA SER A 252 -20.50 20.66 1.58
C SER A 252 -21.03 20.47 3.01
N PRO A 253 -20.33 21.00 4.04
CA PRO A 253 -20.84 20.99 5.42
C PRO A 253 -22.16 21.78 5.61
N GLN A 254 -22.39 22.81 4.79
CA GLN A 254 -23.63 23.60 4.84
C GLN A 254 -24.84 22.76 4.36
N ARG A 255 -24.67 22.04 3.25
CA ARG A 255 -25.70 21.09 2.76
C ARG A 255 -25.95 19.96 3.76
N ALA A 256 -24.90 19.44 4.37
CA ALA A 256 -25.04 18.40 5.41
C ALA A 256 -25.92 18.86 6.57
N ARG A 257 -25.75 20.09 7.05
CA ARG A 257 -26.60 20.67 8.11
C ARG A 257 -28.05 20.80 7.67
N LYS A 258 -28.31 21.39 6.48
CA LYS A 258 -29.65 21.54 5.92
C LYS A 258 -30.40 20.20 5.80
N PHE A 259 -29.70 19.15 5.38
CA PHE A 259 -30.31 17.82 5.28
C PHE A 259 -30.53 17.18 6.68
N ALA A 260 -29.65 17.42 7.63
CA ALA A 260 -29.81 16.91 8.99
C ALA A 260 -31.04 17.47 9.70
N ASP A 261 -31.54 18.64 9.29
CA ASP A 261 -32.78 19.23 9.83
C ASP A 261 -34.03 18.40 9.48
N SER A 262 -33.96 17.55 8.44
CA SER A 262 -35.06 16.63 8.08
C SER A 262 -35.03 15.29 8.79
N VAL A 263 -34.01 15.04 9.61
CA VAL A 263 -33.90 13.78 10.36
C VAL A 263 -34.90 13.80 11.51
N THR A 264 -35.85 12.89 11.47
CA THR A 264 -36.91 12.77 12.48
C THR A 264 -36.52 11.90 13.65
N GLN A 265 -35.59 10.98 13.47
CA GLN A 265 -35.13 10.07 14.52
C GLN A 265 -33.60 9.96 14.50
N TRP A 266 -33.00 10.12 15.69
CA TRP A 266 -31.57 9.97 15.93
C TRP A 266 -31.31 8.76 16.80
N PHE A 267 -30.32 7.96 16.45
CA PHE A 267 -29.88 6.77 17.15
C PHE A 267 -28.48 7.02 17.73
N ASP A 268 -28.28 6.73 19.00
CA ASP A 268 -26.97 6.80 19.64
C ASP A 268 -26.03 5.70 19.12
N ASP A 269 -24.76 6.03 18.97
CA ASP A 269 -23.73 5.05 18.67
C ASP A 269 -23.14 4.49 19.96
N PRO A 270 -23.38 3.22 20.29
CA PRO A 270 -22.88 2.62 21.53
C PRO A 270 -21.35 2.49 21.56
N THR A 271 -20.69 2.51 20.37
CA THR A 271 -19.22 2.39 20.27
C THR A 271 -18.50 3.73 20.38
N GLN A 272 -19.22 4.86 20.17
CA GLN A 272 -18.65 6.20 20.24
C GLN A 272 -19.59 7.16 21.00
N PRO A 273 -19.40 7.36 22.31
CA PRO A 273 -20.22 8.25 23.12
C PRO A 273 -20.32 9.67 22.53
N GLY A 274 -21.53 10.21 22.46
CA GLY A 274 -21.77 11.54 21.88
C GLY A 274 -21.86 11.58 20.37
N ARG A 275 -21.83 10.44 19.69
CA ARG A 275 -22.16 10.30 18.26
C ARG A 275 -23.59 9.78 18.10
N GLN A 276 -24.30 10.39 17.15
CA GLN A 276 -25.64 9.94 16.75
C GLN A 276 -25.76 9.87 15.23
N VAL A 277 -26.60 8.97 14.74
CA VAL A 277 -26.87 8.76 13.33
C VAL A 277 -28.37 8.87 13.05
N GLY A 278 -28.72 9.36 11.86
CA GLY A 278 -30.12 9.44 11.44
C GLY A 278 -30.24 9.49 9.92
N VAL A 279 -31.34 9.00 9.39
CA VAL A 279 -31.59 8.99 7.95
C VAL A 279 -32.23 10.30 7.53
N VAL A 280 -31.75 10.85 6.42
CA VAL A 280 -32.33 12.03 5.79
C VAL A 280 -33.59 11.61 5.04
N THR A 281 -34.73 12.20 5.42
CA THR A 281 -36.04 11.85 4.86
C THR A 281 -36.52 12.80 3.76
N THR A 282 -35.76 13.90 3.49
CA THR A 282 -36.15 14.87 2.45
C THR A 282 -36.09 14.21 1.07
N ALA A 283 -37.24 14.11 0.43
CA ALA A 283 -37.37 13.70 -0.97
C ALA A 283 -36.81 14.78 -1.92
N ASN A 284 -36.23 14.37 -3.04
CA ASN A 284 -35.93 15.17 -4.22
C ASN A 284 -34.94 16.34 -4.10
N CYS A 285 -33.75 16.01 -3.61
CA CYS A 285 -32.59 16.90 -3.82
C CYS A 285 -31.59 16.25 -4.80
N ASP A 286 -32.04 15.39 -5.70
CA ASP A 286 -31.15 14.49 -6.41
C ASP A 286 -30.61 15.08 -7.69
N ASP A 287 -29.45 15.69 -7.53
CA ASP A 287 -28.51 16.00 -8.60
C ASP A 287 -27.62 14.78 -8.96
N TYR A 288 -27.92 13.59 -8.42
CA TYR A 288 -27.14 12.37 -8.70
C TYR A 288 -27.77 11.57 -9.84
N ALA A 289 -26.93 10.81 -10.57
CA ALA A 289 -27.33 10.01 -11.72
C ALA A 289 -28.29 8.85 -11.35
N GLN A 290 -28.39 8.52 -10.06
CA GLN A 290 -29.34 7.54 -9.51
C GLN A 290 -29.67 7.88 -8.05
N PRO A 291 -30.77 7.32 -7.49
CA PRO A 291 -31.13 7.55 -6.09
C PRO A 291 -30.01 7.20 -5.12
N MET A 292 -29.75 8.08 -4.17
CA MET A 292 -28.71 7.93 -3.14
C MET A 292 -29.30 8.01 -1.74
N LEU A 293 -28.95 7.06 -0.90
CA LEU A 293 -29.21 7.11 0.54
C LEU A 293 -28.32 8.17 1.19
N ARG A 294 -28.88 8.97 2.10
CA ARG A 294 -28.16 9.96 2.90
C ARG A 294 -28.32 9.65 4.38
N ILE A 295 -27.20 9.59 5.08
CA ILE A 295 -27.16 9.31 6.51
C ILE A 295 -26.45 10.48 7.19
N ALA A 296 -27.19 11.21 8.00
CA ALA A 296 -26.65 12.28 8.81
C ALA A 296 -25.93 11.69 10.04
N VAL A 297 -24.76 12.22 10.31
CA VAL A 297 -23.96 11.87 11.51
C VAL A 297 -23.72 13.15 12.28
N ARG A 298 -24.01 13.15 13.58
CA ARG A 298 -23.67 14.26 14.45
C ARG A 298 -22.84 13.80 15.63
N CYS A 299 -21.80 14.59 15.95
CA CYS A 299 -20.91 14.33 17.07
C CYS A 299 -20.94 15.52 18.03
N ARG A 300 -21.08 15.28 19.33
CA ARG A 300 -21.07 16.32 20.35
C ARG A 300 -19.64 16.82 20.55
N LYS A 301 -19.45 18.14 20.42
CA LYS A 301 -18.17 18.80 20.68
C LYS A 301 -18.04 19.09 22.17
N ASN A 302 -16.81 19.38 22.63
CA ASN A 302 -16.54 19.74 24.04
C ASN A 302 -17.29 20.99 24.49
N ASN A 303 -17.66 21.91 23.58
CA ASN A 303 -18.46 23.10 23.86
C ASN A 303 -19.98 22.84 23.82
N GLY A 304 -20.42 21.60 23.77
CA GLY A 304 -21.83 21.22 23.71
C GLY A 304 -22.50 21.33 22.34
N GLN A 305 -21.86 21.94 21.34
CA GLN A 305 -22.40 22.07 19.99
C GLN A 305 -22.26 20.76 19.21
N TRP A 306 -23.11 20.57 18.20
CA TRP A 306 -23.05 19.46 17.28
C TRP A 306 -22.14 19.76 16.08
N ALA A 307 -21.19 18.86 15.80
CA ALA A 307 -20.56 18.76 14.49
C ALA A 307 -21.40 17.84 13.63
N ILE A 308 -21.83 18.30 12.47
CA ILE A 308 -22.71 17.55 11.57
C ILE A 308 -21.96 17.21 10.28
N GLY A 309 -22.00 15.94 9.91
CA GLY A 309 -21.57 15.39 8.63
C GLY A 309 -22.70 14.61 7.99
N MET A 310 -22.53 14.24 6.73
CA MET A 310 -23.48 13.41 6.02
C MET A 310 -22.74 12.42 5.13
N LEU A 311 -23.10 11.15 5.23
CA LEU A 311 -22.71 10.11 4.28
C LEU A 311 -23.70 10.05 3.14
N VAL A 312 -23.18 9.75 1.94
CA VAL A 312 -23.94 9.56 0.72
C VAL A 312 -23.52 8.23 0.11
N THR A 313 -24.49 7.38 -0.22
CA THR A 313 -24.21 6.04 -0.73
C THR A 313 -25.35 5.49 -1.61
N ASN A 314 -24.98 4.65 -2.60
CA ASN A 314 -25.88 3.75 -3.31
C ASN A 314 -25.77 2.29 -2.84
N LEU A 315 -25.00 2.05 -1.77
CA LEU A 315 -24.86 0.73 -1.16
C LEU A 315 -26.22 0.32 -0.57
N LYS A 316 -26.67 -0.87 -0.87
CA LYS A 316 -27.97 -1.37 -0.40
C LYS A 316 -27.90 -1.84 1.06
N PRO A 317 -29.04 -1.89 1.78
CA PRO A 317 -29.09 -2.38 3.15
C PRO A 317 -28.56 -3.80 3.36
N ASP A 318 -28.87 -4.72 2.45
CA ASP A 318 -28.38 -6.10 2.48
C ASP A 318 -26.86 -6.17 2.25
N GLU A 319 -26.33 -5.34 1.34
CA GLU A 319 -24.89 -5.27 1.06
C GLU A 319 -24.09 -4.75 2.27
N VAL A 320 -24.57 -3.69 2.95
CA VAL A 320 -23.86 -3.16 4.14
C VAL A 320 -24.02 -4.10 5.33
N ALA A 321 -25.18 -4.73 5.50
CA ALA A 321 -25.40 -5.71 6.56
C ALA A 321 -24.43 -6.91 6.41
N ALA A 322 -24.27 -7.42 5.19
CA ALA A 322 -23.31 -8.48 4.89
C ALA A 322 -21.85 -8.03 5.13
N LEU A 323 -21.46 -6.81 4.73
CA LEU A 323 -20.14 -6.26 4.94
C LEU A 323 -19.76 -6.11 6.42
N MET A 324 -20.75 -5.74 7.25
CA MET A 324 -20.54 -5.44 8.66
C MET A 324 -20.97 -6.57 9.60
N ALA A 325 -21.40 -7.70 9.04
CA ALA A 325 -21.93 -8.85 9.79
C ALA A 325 -23.03 -8.46 10.78
N VAL A 326 -23.93 -7.57 10.35
CA VAL A 326 -25.08 -7.10 11.14
C VAL A 326 -26.34 -7.81 10.66
N GLU A 327 -27.18 -8.24 11.59
CA GLU A 327 -28.47 -8.84 11.27
C GLU A 327 -29.38 -7.83 10.56
N LEU A 328 -29.90 -8.22 9.39
CA LEU A 328 -30.78 -7.40 8.58
C LEU A 328 -32.24 -7.59 9.01
N ASP A 329 -32.63 -6.92 10.07
CA ASP A 329 -34.05 -6.76 10.43
C ASP A 329 -34.45 -5.28 10.44
N LEU A 330 -35.12 -4.86 9.38
CA LEU A 330 -35.58 -3.47 9.21
C LEU A 330 -36.68 -3.08 10.21
N LYS A 331 -37.32 -4.03 10.90
CA LYS A 331 -38.36 -3.76 11.91
C LYS A 331 -37.80 -3.63 13.30
N THR A 332 -36.84 -4.48 13.67
CA THR A 332 -36.31 -4.55 15.03
C THR A 332 -34.92 -3.98 15.19
N ASN A 333 -34.11 -3.90 14.10
CA ASN A 333 -32.70 -3.46 14.16
C ASN A 333 -32.39 -2.29 13.20
N LEU A 334 -33.29 -1.33 13.07
CA LEU A 334 -33.09 -0.16 12.20
C LEU A 334 -31.88 0.67 12.62
N ALA A 335 -31.65 0.86 13.93
CA ALA A 335 -30.50 1.56 14.47
C ALA A 335 -29.18 0.87 14.09
N GLY A 336 -29.11 -0.46 14.25
CA GLY A 336 -27.94 -1.25 13.86
C GLY A 336 -27.59 -1.13 12.39
N LEU A 337 -28.61 -1.09 11.52
CA LEU A 337 -28.39 -0.90 10.07
C LEU A 337 -27.77 0.47 9.75
N TRP A 338 -28.31 1.57 10.33
CA TRP A 338 -27.77 2.91 10.05
C TRP A 338 -26.35 3.09 10.62
N LEU A 339 -26.10 2.49 11.78
CA LEU A 339 -24.76 2.44 12.36
C LEU A 339 -23.80 1.62 11.49
N ALA A 340 -24.24 0.54 10.86
CA ALA A 340 -23.43 -0.28 9.96
C ALA A 340 -22.84 0.54 8.79
N TYR A 341 -23.63 1.46 8.19
CA TYR A 341 -23.11 2.36 7.16
C TYR A 341 -22.02 3.28 7.69
N VAL A 342 -22.20 3.83 8.90
CA VAL A 342 -21.23 4.74 9.51
C VAL A 342 -19.96 3.99 9.89
N HIS A 343 -20.07 2.82 10.50
CA HIS A 343 -18.92 1.98 10.85
C HIS A 343 -18.19 1.47 9.59
N CYS A 344 -18.93 1.10 8.53
CA CYS A 344 -18.33 0.76 7.24
C CYS A 344 -17.51 1.92 6.67
N TYR A 345 -17.99 3.15 6.80
CA TYR A 345 -17.22 4.32 6.40
C TYR A 345 -15.99 4.55 7.30
N ASP A 346 -16.15 4.41 8.62
CA ASP A 346 -15.06 4.64 9.60
C ASP A 346 -13.89 3.67 9.42
N GLN A 347 -14.14 2.44 8.95
CA GLN A 347 -13.09 1.48 8.62
C GLN A 347 -12.09 2.02 7.57
N ARG A 348 -12.45 3.04 6.78
CA ARG A 348 -11.54 3.73 5.87
C ARG A 348 -10.33 4.34 6.61
N GLY A 349 -10.53 4.88 7.81
CA GLY A 349 -9.44 5.40 8.67
C GLY A 349 -8.46 4.30 9.09
N GLY A 350 -8.96 3.08 9.36
CA GLY A 350 -8.14 1.90 9.62
C GLY A 350 -7.47 1.32 8.38
N GLY A 351 -7.99 1.61 7.17
CA GLY A 351 -7.46 1.20 5.88
C GLY A 351 -6.42 2.19 5.34
N VAL A 352 -6.81 3.02 4.36
CA VAL A 352 -5.87 3.87 3.59
C VAL A 352 -5.10 4.89 4.43
N GLU A 353 -5.73 5.51 5.43
CA GLU A 353 -5.04 6.47 6.31
C GLU A 353 -3.96 5.79 7.16
N THR A 354 -4.28 4.59 7.71
CA THR A 354 -3.32 3.77 8.46
C THR A 354 -2.20 3.27 7.55
N SER A 355 -2.47 2.90 6.30
CA SER A 355 -1.45 2.50 5.33
C SER A 355 -0.42 3.61 5.07
N PHE A 356 -0.86 4.86 4.89
CA PHE A 356 0.04 6.02 4.79
C PHE A 356 0.88 6.22 6.05
N LYS A 357 0.28 6.04 7.24
CA LYS A 357 1.00 6.17 8.51
C LYS A 357 2.08 5.09 8.63
N GLN A 358 1.76 3.85 8.32
CA GLN A 358 2.71 2.74 8.34
C GLN A 358 3.87 2.97 7.38
N ASP A 359 3.60 3.38 6.13
CA ASP A 359 4.64 3.65 5.15
C ASP A 359 5.51 4.85 5.52
N ASN A 360 4.93 5.89 6.12
CA ASN A 360 5.71 7.02 6.64
C ASN A 360 6.68 6.59 7.74
N GLN A 361 6.28 5.65 8.58
CA GLN A 361 7.08 5.17 9.71
C GLN A 361 8.12 4.12 9.29
N ALA A 362 7.70 3.15 8.48
CA ALA A 362 8.51 2.00 8.09
C ALA A 362 9.34 2.27 6.83
N LEU A 363 8.72 2.77 5.77
CA LEU A 363 9.37 3.01 4.48
C LEU A 363 9.88 4.45 4.33
N GLY A 364 9.55 5.37 5.21
CA GLY A 364 10.02 6.76 5.18
C GLY A 364 9.59 7.55 3.93
N ILE A 365 8.42 7.29 3.38
CA ILE A 365 7.98 7.84 2.08
C ILE A 365 8.00 9.38 2.03
N LYS A 366 7.74 10.08 3.13
CA LYS A 366 7.82 11.55 3.21
C LYS A 366 9.24 12.11 3.31
N LYS A 367 10.24 11.27 3.58
CA LYS A 367 11.65 11.70 3.70
C LYS A 367 12.39 11.62 2.37
N ARG A 368 11.94 10.79 1.43
CA ARG A 368 12.62 10.45 0.17
C ARG A 368 12.10 11.26 -0.99
N ASN A 369 12.38 12.58 -1.00
CA ASN A 369 11.94 13.45 -2.08
C ASN A 369 13.02 13.58 -3.16
N LYS A 370 12.62 13.41 -4.42
CA LYS A 370 13.46 13.61 -5.61
C LYS A 370 13.21 15.00 -6.20
N LYS A 371 14.23 15.57 -6.85
CA LYS A 371 14.08 16.89 -7.51
C LYS A 371 13.20 16.78 -8.75
N ARG A 372 13.50 15.81 -9.62
CA ARG A 372 12.71 15.53 -10.83
C ARG A 372 11.39 14.85 -10.47
N PHE A 373 10.38 15.09 -11.29
CA PHE A 373 9.05 14.54 -11.05
C PHE A 373 8.99 13.05 -11.38
N GLU A 374 9.54 12.67 -12.52
CA GLU A 374 9.62 11.29 -13.00
C GLU A 374 10.40 10.41 -12.02
N ALA A 375 11.53 10.90 -11.52
CA ALA A 375 12.30 10.21 -10.46
C ALA A 375 11.46 9.99 -9.19
N GLN A 376 10.59 10.95 -8.83
CA GLN A 376 9.68 10.79 -7.70
C GLN A 376 8.60 9.75 -7.99
N GLN A 377 8.04 9.74 -9.21
CA GLN A 377 7.05 8.75 -9.63
C GLN A 377 7.64 7.33 -9.62
N MET A 378 8.84 7.14 -10.19
CA MET A 378 9.56 5.85 -10.13
C MET A 378 9.75 5.38 -8.69
N LEU A 379 10.21 6.27 -7.81
CA LEU A 379 10.38 5.95 -6.39
C LEU A 379 9.03 5.65 -5.70
N THR A 380 7.96 6.33 -6.09
CA THR A 380 6.60 6.08 -5.57
C THR A 380 6.14 4.66 -5.92
N GLN A 381 6.38 4.20 -7.15
CA GLN A 381 6.06 2.83 -7.57
C GLN A 381 6.88 1.79 -6.79
N LEU A 382 8.19 2.02 -6.59
CA LEU A 382 9.01 1.13 -5.76
C LEU A 382 8.54 1.10 -4.30
N ASN A 383 8.07 2.22 -3.75
CA ASN A 383 7.48 2.25 -2.40
C ASN A 383 6.16 1.47 -2.32
N ALA A 384 5.30 1.57 -3.34
CA ALA A 384 4.06 0.79 -3.43
C ALA A 384 4.36 -0.71 -3.48
N LEU A 385 5.37 -1.12 -4.26
CA LEU A 385 5.84 -2.52 -4.28
C LEU A 385 6.37 -2.96 -2.91
N ALA A 386 7.19 -2.12 -2.25
CA ALA A 386 7.71 -2.43 -0.92
C ALA A 386 6.58 -2.56 0.12
N HIS A 387 5.55 -1.71 0.06
CA HIS A 387 4.34 -1.86 0.87
C HIS A 387 3.68 -3.23 0.65
N ASN A 388 3.40 -3.58 -0.61
CA ASN A 388 2.75 -4.85 -0.95
C ASN A 388 3.59 -6.05 -0.53
N VAL A 389 4.92 -6.00 -0.72
CA VAL A 389 5.83 -7.06 -0.24
C VAL A 389 5.78 -7.19 1.29
N LEU A 390 5.71 -6.09 2.04
CA LEU A 390 5.54 -6.16 3.51
C LEU A 390 4.20 -6.78 3.91
N VAL A 391 3.12 -6.47 3.19
CA VAL A 391 1.80 -7.12 3.38
C VAL A 391 1.89 -8.61 3.12
N TRP A 392 2.49 -9.01 1.99
CA TRP A 392 2.62 -10.42 1.60
C TRP A 392 3.53 -11.18 2.55
N ALA A 393 4.71 -10.62 2.87
CA ALA A 393 5.64 -11.22 3.83
C ALA A 393 4.97 -11.44 5.19
N LYS A 394 4.29 -10.43 5.72
CA LYS A 394 3.54 -10.54 6.97
C LYS A 394 2.48 -11.65 6.88
N ARG A 395 1.73 -11.74 5.78
CA ARG A 395 0.72 -12.77 5.55
C ARG A 395 1.35 -14.16 5.53
N TRP A 396 2.41 -14.36 4.76
CA TRP A 396 3.12 -15.64 4.69
C TRP A 396 3.64 -16.08 6.06
N LEU A 397 4.29 -15.16 6.79
CA LEU A 397 4.89 -15.45 8.09
C LEU A 397 3.86 -15.71 9.19
N THR A 398 2.64 -15.18 9.08
CA THR A 398 1.63 -15.27 10.14
C THR A 398 0.52 -16.29 9.87
N THR A 399 0.60 -17.04 8.78
CA THR A 399 -0.40 -18.06 8.44
C THR A 399 -0.61 -19.05 9.60
N GLU A 400 0.49 -19.55 10.16
CA GLU A 400 0.49 -20.51 11.27
C GLU A 400 0.49 -19.82 12.67
N THR A 401 0.63 -18.50 12.72
CA THR A 401 0.73 -17.75 13.99
C THR A 401 -0.14 -16.49 13.97
N PRO A 402 -1.49 -16.64 14.04
CA PRO A 402 -2.42 -15.51 13.87
C PRO A 402 -2.22 -14.36 14.85
N ALA A 403 -1.70 -14.60 16.06
CA ALA A 403 -1.42 -13.58 17.07
C ALA A 403 -0.43 -12.50 16.57
N LEU A 404 0.47 -12.87 15.64
CA LEU A 404 1.45 -11.94 15.06
C LEU A 404 0.86 -11.02 13.98
N LYS A 405 -0.37 -11.24 13.52
CA LYS A 405 -1.05 -10.40 12.51
C LYS A 405 -1.20 -8.94 12.95
N GLN A 406 -1.19 -8.66 14.24
CA GLN A 406 -1.32 -7.29 14.77
C GLN A 406 -0.03 -6.45 14.69
N ILE A 407 1.13 -7.07 14.36
CA ILE A 407 2.40 -6.35 14.28
C ILE A 407 2.39 -5.44 13.05
N GLY A 408 2.67 -4.14 13.27
CA GLY A 408 2.81 -3.15 12.20
C GLY A 408 4.17 -3.24 11.48
N PHE A 409 4.26 -2.65 10.29
CA PHE A 409 5.45 -2.73 9.42
C PHE A 409 6.73 -2.23 10.10
N LEU A 410 6.64 -1.13 10.87
CA LEU A 410 7.82 -0.60 11.57
C LEU A 410 8.45 -1.65 12.49
N ARG A 411 7.62 -2.36 13.26
CA ARG A 411 8.13 -3.42 14.16
C ARG A 411 8.64 -4.63 13.39
N LEU A 412 7.94 -5.05 12.34
CA LEU A 412 8.40 -6.14 11.48
C LEU A 412 9.79 -5.82 10.89
N MET A 413 9.98 -4.62 10.36
CA MET A 413 11.24 -4.21 9.72
C MET A 413 12.36 -3.97 10.74
N ARG A 414 12.05 -3.33 11.87
CA ARG A 414 13.05 -2.94 12.86
C ARG A 414 13.43 -4.06 13.82
N ASP A 415 12.45 -4.86 14.22
CA ASP A 415 12.60 -5.83 15.30
C ASP A 415 12.79 -7.27 14.78
N VAL A 416 12.37 -7.58 13.53
CA VAL A 416 12.45 -8.92 12.95
C VAL A 416 13.40 -8.97 11.76
N PHE A 417 13.27 -8.08 10.78
CA PHE A 417 14.12 -8.09 9.58
C PHE A 417 15.59 -7.75 9.86
N THR A 418 15.89 -7.13 11.00
CA THR A 418 17.27 -6.83 11.44
C THR A 418 17.91 -7.93 12.27
N THR A 419 17.26 -9.10 12.40
CA THR A 419 17.86 -10.25 13.07
C THR A 419 19.12 -10.69 12.33
N THR A 420 20.24 -10.76 13.07
CA THR A 420 21.52 -11.20 12.56
C THR A 420 21.56 -12.72 12.41
N GLY A 421 22.49 -13.21 11.60
CA GLY A 421 22.67 -14.65 11.44
C GLY A 421 23.67 -15.01 10.35
N ARG A 422 23.80 -16.29 10.09
CA ARG A 422 24.66 -16.84 9.03
C ARG A 422 23.84 -17.40 7.91
N LEU A 423 24.25 -17.15 6.69
CA LEU A 423 23.62 -17.58 5.45
C LEU A 423 24.57 -18.53 4.74
N LEU A 424 24.13 -19.75 4.50
CA LEU A 424 24.89 -20.77 3.79
C LEU A 424 24.38 -20.91 2.38
N PHE A 425 25.29 -20.79 1.41
CA PHE A 425 24.99 -20.96 0.00
C PHE A 425 25.74 -22.19 -0.53
N ASP A 426 25.13 -22.94 -1.41
CA ASP A 426 25.76 -24.06 -2.10
C ASP A 426 26.78 -23.56 -3.17
N ALA A 427 27.39 -24.51 -3.87
CA ALA A 427 28.35 -24.25 -4.93
C ALA A 427 27.75 -23.49 -6.14
N THR A 428 26.41 -23.52 -6.32
CA THR A 428 25.70 -22.80 -7.37
C THR A 428 25.35 -21.36 -6.96
N GLY A 429 25.51 -21.04 -5.68
CA GLY A 429 25.13 -19.75 -5.09
C GLY A 429 23.68 -19.70 -4.63
N GLN A 430 22.98 -20.84 -4.56
CA GLN A 430 21.64 -20.92 -3.98
C GLN A 430 21.73 -20.96 -2.45
N LEU A 431 20.84 -20.22 -1.78
CA LEU A 431 20.72 -20.25 -0.32
C LEU A 431 20.16 -21.63 0.10
N ILE A 432 20.83 -22.31 1.03
CA ILE A 432 20.44 -23.65 1.53
C ILE A 432 20.13 -23.64 3.02
N GLU A 433 20.69 -22.70 3.79
CA GLU A 433 20.41 -22.64 5.21
C GLU A 433 20.53 -21.20 5.75
N ILE A 434 19.64 -20.86 6.67
CA ILE A 434 19.66 -19.64 7.48
C ILE A 434 19.80 -20.02 8.94
N ARG A 435 20.88 -19.60 9.60
CA ARG A 435 21.11 -19.75 11.04
C ARG A 435 20.91 -18.40 11.71
N LEU A 436 19.74 -18.19 12.33
CA LEU A 436 19.41 -16.94 13.02
C LEU A 436 20.03 -16.94 14.42
N ASN A 437 20.43 -15.75 14.90
CA ASN A 437 20.99 -15.58 16.22
C ASN A 437 19.98 -15.99 17.32
N GLU A 438 20.28 -17.01 18.09
CA GLU A 438 19.42 -17.51 19.17
C GLU A 438 19.24 -16.53 20.34
N ALA A 439 20.19 -15.59 20.52
CA ALA A 439 20.08 -14.53 21.52
C ALA A 439 19.00 -13.49 21.19
N ASP A 440 18.53 -13.42 19.93
CA ASP A 440 17.43 -12.53 19.52
C ASP A 440 16.09 -13.19 19.84
N THR A 441 15.55 -12.88 21.01
CA THR A 441 14.27 -13.44 21.48
C THR A 441 13.07 -12.99 20.67
N LEU A 442 13.15 -11.85 19.95
CA LEU A 442 12.06 -11.30 19.16
C LEU A 442 11.79 -12.11 17.89
N VAL A 443 12.78 -12.84 17.39
CA VAL A 443 12.64 -13.66 16.18
C VAL A 443 11.96 -15.02 16.42
N ARG A 444 12.05 -15.54 17.62
CA ARG A 444 11.53 -16.90 17.95
C ARG A 444 10.08 -17.13 17.52
N PRO A 445 9.12 -16.22 17.75
CA PRO A 445 7.74 -16.40 17.31
C PRO A 445 7.58 -16.50 15.79
N TRP A 446 8.55 -15.98 15.00
CA TRP A 446 8.50 -15.95 13.54
C TRP A 446 9.23 -17.10 12.87
N LEU A 447 10.01 -17.89 13.64
CA LEU A 447 10.86 -18.95 13.11
C LEU A 447 10.06 -19.98 12.32
N HIS A 448 8.92 -20.43 12.89
CA HIS A 448 8.07 -21.41 12.25
C HIS A 448 7.49 -20.87 10.92
N GLY A 449 7.00 -19.63 10.90
CA GLY A 449 6.49 -18.99 9.70
C GLY A 449 7.56 -18.83 8.61
N LEU A 450 8.79 -18.47 8.98
CA LEU A 450 9.91 -18.37 8.02
C LEU A 450 10.31 -19.75 7.49
N SER A 451 10.39 -20.78 8.35
CA SER A 451 10.70 -22.14 7.95
C SER A 451 9.67 -22.68 6.94
N LYS A 452 8.37 -22.49 7.23
CA LYS A 452 7.29 -22.89 6.32
C LYS A 452 7.31 -22.11 4.99
N LEU A 453 7.63 -20.82 5.03
CA LEU A 453 7.75 -19.98 3.83
C LEU A 453 8.84 -20.51 2.89
N LEU A 454 9.95 -21.01 3.44
CA LEU A 454 11.14 -21.42 2.70
C LEU A 454 11.22 -22.94 2.44
N GLU A 455 10.28 -23.71 2.96
CA GLU A 455 10.21 -25.17 2.72
C GLU A 455 10.17 -25.52 1.21
N PRO A 456 9.37 -24.84 0.36
CA PRO A 456 9.36 -25.11 -1.09
C PRO A 456 10.68 -24.76 -1.79
N GLU A 457 11.46 -23.87 -1.24
CA GLU A 457 12.79 -23.46 -1.74
C GLU A 457 13.93 -24.35 -1.20
N HIS A 458 13.60 -25.37 -0.38
CA HIS A 458 14.56 -26.25 0.27
C HIS A 458 15.60 -25.54 1.14
N VAL A 459 15.23 -24.42 1.78
CA VAL A 459 16.11 -23.66 2.67
C VAL A 459 15.79 -24.02 4.13
N ALA A 460 16.77 -24.58 4.82
CA ALA A 460 16.65 -24.86 6.26
C ALA A 460 16.71 -23.56 7.08
N VAL A 461 15.91 -23.45 8.13
CA VAL A 461 15.92 -22.29 9.04
C VAL A 461 16.11 -22.77 10.47
N ASN A 462 17.21 -22.36 11.10
CA ASN A 462 17.62 -22.80 12.43
C ASN A 462 17.99 -21.60 13.33
N LEU A 463 18.00 -21.82 14.64
CA LEU A 463 18.62 -20.94 15.60
C LEU A 463 20.04 -21.44 15.89
N ALA A 464 21.00 -20.55 16.05
CA ALA A 464 22.37 -20.87 16.39
C ALA A 464 23.03 -19.75 17.20
N GLN A 465 24.07 -20.08 17.94
CA GLN A 465 25.00 -19.08 18.47
C GLN A 465 25.79 -18.47 17.31
N THR A 466 25.70 -17.16 17.12
CA THR A 466 26.34 -16.45 15.99
C THR A 466 27.31 -15.41 16.46
#